data_64edb5baa8628430bc7a7505d3b6c7e5
#
_entry.id   64edb5baa8628430bc7a7505d3b6c7e5
#
_cell.length_a   1.000
_cell.length_b   1.000
_cell.length_c   1.000
_cell.angle_alpha   90.00
_cell.angle_beta   90.00
_cell.angle_gamma   90.00
#
_symmetry.space_group_name_H-M   'P 1'
#
loop_
_entity.id
_entity.type
_entity.pdbx_description
1 polymer ?
#
loop_
_entity_poly.entity_id
_entity_poly.type
_entity_poly.pdbx_seq_one_letter_code
_entity_poly.pdbx_strand_id
1 'polypeptide(L)'
;MNKKFYKKIFFNLLIIIFTTAVNADDKMNLGLEIYNEKAMCGTCHTLQSAGSNGDIGPDLDILKPQKTQIVTAVTNGIGVMPPWKDVLTTEEIEAVAHYVFNSTNN
;
A
#
# COMPACT_ATOMS: atom_id res chain seq x y z
N MET A 1 -8.57 43.75 35.61
CA MET A 1 -8.19 43.08 34.39
C MET A 1 -8.07 41.59 34.64
N ASN A 2 -8.91 40.79 33.99
CA ASN A 2 -9.08 39.36 34.30
C ASN A 2 -7.96 38.51 33.70
N LYS A 3 -6.96 38.15 34.48
CA LYS A 3 -5.93 37.16 34.13
C LYS A 3 -6.52 35.79 33.80
N LYS A 4 -7.76 35.50 34.23
CA LYS A 4 -8.50 34.27 33.92
C LYS A 4 -8.98 34.18 32.45
N PHE A 5 -9.17 35.33 31.79
CA PHE A 5 -9.62 35.40 30.40
C PHE A 5 -8.55 34.98 29.43
N TYR A 6 -7.29 35.33 29.68
CA TYR A 6 -6.15 34.97 28.83
C TYR A 6 -5.80 33.49 28.92
N LYS A 7 -6.04 32.84 30.05
CA LYS A 7 -5.82 31.40 30.18
C LYS A 7 -6.81 30.54 29.37
N LYS A 8 -8.05 31.01 29.18
CA LYS A 8 -9.05 30.32 28.36
C LYS A 8 -8.80 30.46 26.87
N ILE A 9 -8.27 31.61 26.44
CA ILE A 9 -7.94 31.83 25.01
C ILE A 9 -6.70 31.05 24.61
N PHE A 10 -5.72 30.92 25.52
CA PHE A 10 -4.48 30.16 25.25
C PHE A 10 -4.70 28.66 25.14
N PHE A 11 -5.69 28.12 25.86
CA PHE A 11 -6.02 26.70 25.84
C PHE A 11 -6.73 26.29 24.53
N ASN A 12 -7.50 27.18 23.92
CA ASN A 12 -8.18 26.91 22.65
C ASN A 12 -7.27 26.98 21.42
N LEU A 13 -6.08 27.55 21.52
CA LEU A 13 -5.13 27.68 20.41
C LEU A 13 -4.20 26.47 20.28
N LEU A 14 -4.26 25.49 21.20
CA LEU A 14 -3.35 24.36 21.26
C LEU A 14 -3.93 23.05 20.71
N ILE A 15 -5.09 23.09 20.05
CA ILE A 15 -5.58 21.94 19.29
C ILE A 15 -4.90 21.95 17.92
N ILE A 16 -3.64 21.54 17.90
CA ILE A 16 -2.93 21.22 16.67
C ILE A 16 -3.40 19.84 16.26
N ILE A 17 -4.32 19.79 15.29
CA ILE A 17 -4.72 18.54 14.67
C ILE A 17 -3.54 18.08 13.81
N PHE A 18 -2.75 17.14 14.31
CA PHE A 18 -1.77 16.44 13.50
C PHE A 18 -2.50 15.48 12.56
N THR A 19 -2.78 15.92 11.36
CA THR A 19 -3.15 15.00 10.29
C THR A 19 -1.87 14.36 9.77
N THR A 20 -1.62 13.11 10.15
CA THR A 20 -0.55 12.32 9.57
C THR A 20 -0.98 11.90 8.16
N ALA A 21 -0.50 12.60 7.14
CA ALA A 21 -0.64 12.15 5.77
C ALA A 21 0.35 10.99 5.56
N VAL A 22 -0.16 9.81 5.12
CA VAL A 22 0.69 8.72 4.64
C VAL A 22 1.31 9.18 3.32
N ASN A 23 2.63 9.37 3.30
CA ASN A 23 3.32 9.79 2.08
C ASN A 23 3.57 8.60 1.13
N ALA A 24 3.98 8.89 -0.12
CA ALA A 24 4.21 7.88 -1.15
C ALA A 24 5.31 6.88 -0.77
N ASP A 25 6.35 7.31 -0.01
CA ASP A 25 7.44 6.44 0.41
C ASP A 25 6.97 5.41 1.44
N ASP A 26 6.13 5.80 2.40
CA ASP A 26 5.53 4.89 3.38
C ASP A 26 4.63 3.87 2.69
N LYS A 27 3.89 4.28 1.68
CA LYS A 27 3.04 3.41 0.88
C LYS A 27 3.84 2.41 0.04
N MET A 28 4.96 2.83 -0.53
CA MET A 28 5.90 1.96 -1.23
C MET A 28 6.49 0.91 -0.29
N ASN A 29 6.92 1.31 0.89
CA ASN A 29 7.50 0.40 1.89
C ASN A 29 6.47 -0.61 2.39
N LEU A 30 5.25 -0.17 2.68
CA LEU A 30 4.15 -1.07 3.05
C LEU A 30 3.84 -2.05 1.92
N GLY A 31 3.77 -1.57 0.69
CA GLY A 31 3.51 -2.41 -0.49
C GLY A 31 4.58 -3.49 -0.67
N LEU A 32 5.85 -3.15 -0.50
CA LEU A 32 6.96 -4.10 -0.57
C LEU A 32 6.86 -5.16 0.55
N GLU A 33 6.54 -4.75 1.77
CA GLU A 33 6.32 -5.65 2.90
C GLU A 33 5.17 -6.63 2.61
N ILE A 34 4.04 -6.13 2.12
CA ILE A 34 2.90 -6.98 1.74
C ILE A 34 3.31 -7.97 0.65
N TYR A 35 4.00 -7.49 -0.37
CA TYR A 35 4.46 -8.32 -1.49
C TYR A 35 5.37 -9.47 -1.05
N ASN A 36 6.36 -9.17 -0.20
CA ASN A 36 7.38 -10.13 0.20
C ASN A 36 6.98 -11.01 1.38
N GLU A 37 6.24 -10.48 2.33
CA GLU A 37 6.07 -11.14 3.64
C GLU A 37 4.62 -11.57 3.90
N LYS A 38 3.67 -10.67 3.77
CA LYS A 38 2.29 -10.97 4.17
C LYS A 38 1.52 -11.79 3.14
N ALA A 39 1.64 -11.43 1.87
CA ALA A 39 0.96 -12.11 0.78
C ALA A 39 1.87 -13.03 -0.05
N MET A 40 3.19 -12.87 0.10
CA MET A 40 4.20 -13.71 -0.56
C MET A 40 3.97 -13.83 -2.08
N CYS A 41 3.70 -12.70 -2.72
CA CYS A 41 3.37 -12.62 -4.15
C CYS A 41 4.49 -13.17 -5.04
N GLY A 42 5.73 -13.00 -4.59
CA GLY A 42 6.93 -13.48 -5.29
C GLY A 42 7.04 -15.02 -5.42
N THR A 43 6.22 -15.77 -4.66
CA THR A 43 6.12 -17.22 -4.84
C THR A 43 5.62 -17.59 -6.25
N CYS A 44 4.75 -16.75 -6.80
CA CYS A 44 4.11 -16.98 -8.10
C CYS A 44 4.58 -16.00 -9.18
N HIS A 45 5.01 -14.80 -8.80
CA HIS A 45 5.33 -13.74 -9.74
C HIS A 45 6.81 -13.37 -9.76
N THR A 46 7.31 -13.05 -10.95
CA THR A 46 8.58 -12.34 -11.13
C THR A 46 8.35 -10.85 -10.96
N LEU A 47 9.14 -10.23 -10.10
CA LEU A 47 9.25 -8.77 -9.94
C LEU A 47 10.67 -8.44 -9.47
N GLN A 48 11.47 -7.87 -10.37
CA GLN A 48 12.89 -7.65 -10.12
C GLN A 48 13.14 -6.74 -8.91
N SER A 49 12.37 -5.67 -8.76
CA SER A 49 12.54 -4.74 -7.63
C SER A 49 12.32 -5.38 -6.27
N ALA A 50 11.52 -6.44 -6.19
CA ALA A 50 11.27 -7.22 -4.98
C ALA A 50 12.19 -8.44 -4.84
N GLY A 51 13.06 -8.70 -5.81
CA GLY A 51 13.95 -9.86 -5.82
C GLY A 51 13.22 -11.19 -6.05
N SER A 52 12.04 -11.19 -6.66
CA SER A 52 11.25 -12.40 -6.85
C SER A 52 11.36 -12.95 -8.28
N ASN A 53 11.30 -14.28 -8.41
CA ASN A 53 11.46 -14.99 -9.66
C ASN A 53 10.38 -16.08 -9.86
N GLY A 54 9.21 -15.95 -9.26
CA GLY A 54 8.11 -16.88 -9.43
C GLY A 54 7.64 -16.96 -10.90
N ASP A 55 7.31 -18.16 -11.36
CA ASP A 55 6.92 -18.44 -12.75
C ASP A 55 5.54 -19.06 -12.89
N ILE A 56 4.79 -19.19 -11.79
CA ILE A 56 3.43 -19.72 -11.79
C ILE A 56 2.44 -18.69 -12.34
N GLY A 57 2.60 -17.43 -11.93
CA GLY A 57 1.82 -16.30 -12.42
C GLY A 57 2.59 -15.50 -13.49
N PRO A 58 1.96 -14.47 -14.06
CA PRO A 58 2.64 -13.58 -15.00
C PRO A 58 3.87 -12.91 -14.41
N ASP A 59 4.89 -12.72 -15.24
CA ASP A 59 6.01 -11.83 -14.96
C ASP A 59 5.50 -10.38 -14.95
N LEU A 60 5.54 -9.75 -13.78
CA LEU A 60 4.98 -8.41 -13.60
C LEU A 60 5.83 -7.33 -14.29
N ASP A 61 7.15 -7.55 -14.42
CA ASP A 61 8.02 -6.63 -15.13
C ASP A 61 7.70 -6.56 -16.62
N ILE A 62 7.26 -7.68 -17.21
CA ILE A 62 6.83 -7.77 -18.61
C ILE A 62 5.39 -7.29 -18.76
N LEU A 63 4.50 -7.71 -17.88
CA LEU A 63 3.06 -7.40 -17.94
C LEU A 63 2.79 -5.91 -17.77
N LYS A 64 3.50 -5.25 -16.85
CA LYS A 64 3.31 -3.81 -16.49
C LYS A 64 1.84 -3.46 -16.26
N PRO A 65 1.19 -4.11 -15.29
CA PRO A 65 -0.26 -3.95 -15.10
C PRO A 65 -0.63 -2.56 -14.63
N GLN A 66 -1.82 -2.11 -15.00
CA GLN A 66 -2.40 -0.88 -14.45
C GLN A 66 -2.75 -1.08 -12.98
N LYS A 67 -2.69 0.00 -12.19
CA LYS A 67 -2.98 -0.06 -10.77
C LYS A 67 -4.37 -0.65 -10.48
N THR A 68 -5.38 -0.26 -11.24
CA THR A 68 -6.75 -0.79 -11.12
C THR A 68 -6.84 -2.28 -11.41
N GLN A 69 -6.07 -2.78 -12.36
CA GLN A 69 -5.98 -4.22 -12.65
C GLN A 69 -5.37 -4.98 -11.47
N ILE A 70 -4.33 -4.45 -10.85
CA ILE A 70 -3.70 -5.05 -9.68
C ILE A 70 -4.69 -5.11 -8.51
N VAL A 71 -5.35 -4.00 -8.20
CA VAL A 71 -6.35 -3.94 -7.13
C VAL A 71 -7.45 -4.99 -7.34
N THR A 72 -7.98 -5.09 -8.54
CA THR A 72 -9.04 -6.05 -8.87
C THR A 72 -8.55 -7.50 -8.74
N ALA A 73 -7.38 -7.80 -9.27
CA ALA A 73 -6.81 -9.16 -9.21
C ALA A 73 -6.48 -9.57 -7.77
N VAL A 74 -5.90 -8.69 -6.98
CA VAL A 74 -5.57 -8.97 -5.57
C VAL A 74 -6.83 -9.12 -4.73
N THR A 75 -7.82 -8.25 -4.95
CA THR A 75 -9.08 -8.29 -4.18
C THR A 75 -9.86 -9.58 -4.44
N ASN A 76 -10.06 -9.94 -5.70
CA ASN A 76 -10.99 -10.98 -6.13
C ASN A 76 -10.32 -12.29 -6.52
N GLY A 77 -8.99 -12.29 -6.70
CA GLY A 77 -8.29 -13.41 -7.31
C GLY A 77 -8.55 -13.53 -8.81
N ILE A 78 -7.75 -14.33 -9.47
CA ILE A 78 -7.91 -14.64 -10.90
C ILE A 78 -7.28 -16.01 -11.20
N GLY A 79 -8.07 -16.95 -11.72
CA GLY A 79 -7.58 -18.31 -11.97
C GLY A 79 -7.06 -18.98 -10.68
N VAL A 80 -5.80 -19.41 -10.70
CA VAL A 80 -5.15 -20.03 -9.53
C VAL A 80 -4.69 -19.01 -8.48
N MET A 81 -4.65 -17.71 -8.80
CA MET A 81 -4.35 -16.65 -7.86
C MET A 81 -5.51 -16.49 -6.89
N PRO A 82 -5.29 -16.68 -5.57
CA PRO A 82 -6.37 -16.56 -4.60
C PRO A 82 -6.81 -15.12 -4.38
N PRO A 83 -8.05 -14.90 -3.91
CA PRO A 83 -8.51 -13.58 -3.47
C PRO A 83 -7.90 -13.23 -2.12
N TRP A 84 -7.54 -11.97 -1.92
CA TRP A 84 -6.89 -11.47 -0.71
C TRP A 84 -7.76 -10.53 0.13
N LYS A 85 -9.00 -10.25 -0.28
CA LYS A 85 -9.91 -9.30 0.40
C LYS A 85 -10.21 -9.64 1.85
N ASP A 86 -10.14 -10.92 2.22
CA ASP A 86 -10.40 -11.38 3.59
C ASP A 86 -9.10 -11.53 4.41
N VAL A 87 -7.95 -11.32 3.81
CA VAL A 87 -6.62 -11.43 4.44
C VAL A 87 -5.95 -10.07 4.56
N LEU A 88 -6.05 -9.25 3.52
CA LEU A 88 -5.49 -7.91 3.47
C LEU A 88 -6.58 -6.86 3.66
N THR A 89 -6.24 -5.79 4.36
CA THR A 89 -7.10 -4.60 4.44
C THR A 89 -7.13 -3.88 3.09
N THR A 90 -8.11 -3.01 2.90
CA THR A 90 -8.18 -2.15 1.71
C THR A 90 -6.91 -1.30 1.55
N GLU A 91 -6.38 -0.78 2.65
CA GLU A 91 -5.13 0.00 2.66
C GLU A 91 -3.94 -0.85 2.21
N GLU A 92 -3.85 -2.09 2.67
CA GLU A 92 -2.80 -3.03 2.29
C GLU A 92 -2.88 -3.41 0.81
N ILE A 93 -4.08 -3.64 0.29
CA ILE A 93 -4.30 -3.92 -1.14
C ILE A 93 -3.88 -2.70 -1.99
N GLU A 94 -4.27 -1.49 -1.59
CA GLU A 94 -3.85 -0.26 -2.25
C GLU A 94 -2.34 -0.07 -2.21
N ALA A 95 -1.70 -0.41 -1.11
CA ALA A 95 -0.25 -0.28 -0.95
C ALA A 95 0.51 -1.25 -1.86
N VAL A 96 0.12 -2.51 -1.92
CA VAL A 96 0.78 -3.48 -2.81
C VAL A 96 0.54 -3.15 -4.27
N ALA A 97 -0.66 -2.67 -4.62
CA ALA A 97 -0.96 -2.20 -5.98
C ALA A 97 -0.10 -0.99 -6.36
N HIS A 98 0.05 -0.05 -5.45
CA HIS A 98 0.93 1.11 -5.63
C HIS A 98 2.38 0.69 -5.83
N TYR A 99 2.88 -0.23 -5.02
CA TYR A 99 4.24 -0.74 -5.11
C TYR A 99 4.49 -1.43 -6.47
N VAL A 100 3.66 -2.38 -6.84
CA VAL A 100 3.82 -3.13 -8.11
C VAL A 100 3.71 -2.19 -9.31
N PHE A 101 2.72 -1.31 -9.33
CA PHE A 101 2.55 -0.35 -10.42
C PHE A 101 3.78 0.55 -10.59
N ASN A 102 4.25 1.17 -9.53
CA ASN A 102 5.41 2.07 -9.62
C ASN A 102 6.71 1.32 -9.91
N SER A 103 6.85 0.09 -9.47
CA SER A 103 8.03 -0.74 -9.75
C SER A 103 8.11 -1.18 -11.21
N THR A 104 6.99 -1.29 -11.91
CA THR A 104 6.91 -1.80 -13.28
C THR A 104 6.69 -0.74 -14.34
N ASN A 105 6.28 0.45 -13.97
CA ASN A 105 5.93 1.54 -14.90
C ASN A 105 6.85 2.77 -14.79
N ASN A 106 8.08 2.57 -14.42
CA ASN A 106 9.11 3.63 -14.42
C ASN A 106 9.69 3.85 -15.81
#